data_45a0c8608609f1de7eaf08d9658a9d71
#
_entry.id   45a0c8608609f1de7eaf08d9658a9d71
#
_cell.length_a   1.000
_cell.length_b   1.000
_cell.length_c   1.000
_cell.angle_alpha   90.00
_cell.angle_beta   90.00
_cell.angle_gamma   90.00
#
_symmetry.space_group_name_H-M   'P 1'
#
loop_
_entity.id
_entity.type
_entity.pdbx_description
1 polymer ?
#
loop_
_entity_poly.entity_id
_entity_poly.type
_entity_poly.pdbx_seq_one_letter_code
_entity_poly.pdbx_strand_id
1 'polypeptide(L)'
;MTTKNYSKLEDKDTLYNIKSSSQGVEVTKTQENGEEVVTINIDTALNTRATIEQVNTTIAENNKRTQSLTKYQGTYTVPSKFKYHNGDAKPVLSFNPVTSFGVLKVDATFYQALNQNEIVAEFPVGTPQPIEFIEVQLYIDGTPVSMWYNGRHLRTNAVPQSLVGKRVIMNFIGLYK
;
A
#
# COMPACT_ATOMS: atom_id res chain seq x y z
N MET A 1 -34.12 -21.22 10.75
CA MET A 1 -34.85 -20.35 11.69
C MET A 1 -35.44 -21.20 12.80
N THR A 2 -35.06 -20.94 14.05
CA THR A 2 -35.62 -21.67 15.19
C THR A 2 -36.64 -20.77 15.82
N THR A 3 -37.91 -21.01 15.51
CA THR A 3 -39.04 -20.33 16.18
C THR A 3 -39.14 -20.90 17.59
N LYS A 4 -38.78 -20.12 18.59
CA LYS A 4 -39.04 -20.50 19.98
C LYS A 4 -40.46 -20.03 20.34
N ASN A 5 -41.31 -20.96 20.62
CA ASN A 5 -42.67 -20.68 21.10
C ASN A 5 -42.59 -20.39 22.61
N TYR A 6 -42.90 -19.17 23.00
CA TYR A 6 -42.87 -18.69 24.39
C TYR A 6 -44.25 -18.76 25.06
N SER A 7 -45.18 -19.59 24.56
CA SER A 7 -46.55 -19.73 25.07
C SER A 7 -46.66 -20.22 26.52
N LYS A 8 -45.56 -20.46 27.23
CA LYS A 8 -45.50 -20.92 28.62
C LYS A 8 -44.81 -19.97 29.60
N LEU A 9 -44.61 -18.71 29.23
CA LEU A 9 -44.14 -17.72 30.21
C LEU A 9 -45.35 -17.26 31.03
N GLU A 10 -45.42 -17.70 32.31
CA GLU A 10 -46.48 -17.34 33.23
C GLU A 10 -46.49 -15.86 33.62
N ASP A 11 -45.42 -15.13 33.31
CA ASP A 11 -45.31 -13.71 33.59
C ASP A 11 -45.53 -12.88 32.32
N LYS A 12 -46.79 -12.57 32.05
CA LYS A 12 -47.21 -11.75 30.90
C LYS A 12 -46.59 -10.35 30.91
N ASP A 13 -46.26 -9.81 32.08
CA ASP A 13 -45.78 -8.44 32.22
C ASP A 13 -44.37 -8.26 31.68
N THR A 14 -43.54 -9.31 31.70
CA THR A 14 -42.19 -9.28 31.19
C THR A 14 -42.13 -9.14 29.66
N LEU A 15 -43.11 -9.70 28.94
CA LEU A 15 -43.17 -9.60 27.47
C LEU A 15 -43.61 -8.23 26.97
N TYR A 16 -44.40 -7.49 27.77
CA TYR A 16 -44.91 -6.15 27.38
C TYR A 16 -43.82 -5.07 27.40
N ASN A 17 -42.69 -5.32 28.05
CA ASN A 17 -41.57 -4.38 28.19
C ASN A 17 -40.48 -4.57 27.18
N ILE A 18 -40.54 -5.53 26.27
CA ILE A 18 -39.61 -5.64 25.16
C ILE A 18 -39.91 -4.51 24.17
N LYS A 19 -39.28 -3.36 24.40
CA LYS A 19 -39.24 -2.25 23.43
C LYS A 19 -38.03 -2.46 22.54
N SER A 20 -38.26 -2.47 21.24
CA SER A 20 -37.18 -2.38 20.29
C SER A 20 -36.53 -1.00 20.42
N SER A 21 -35.43 -0.92 21.15
CA SER A 21 -34.62 0.30 21.27
C SER A 21 -33.55 0.43 20.17
N SER A 22 -33.41 -0.58 19.34
CA SER A 22 -32.44 -0.61 18.25
C SER A 22 -33.12 -0.52 16.89
N GLN A 23 -32.64 0.35 16.03
CA GLN A 23 -33.02 0.37 14.62
C GLN A 23 -32.82 -1.04 14.01
N GLY A 24 -33.89 -1.60 13.44
CA GLY A 24 -33.82 -2.87 12.70
C GLY A 24 -34.30 -4.10 13.47
N VAL A 25 -34.90 -3.95 14.65
CA VAL A 25 -35.65 -5.02 15.32
C VAL A 25 -37.12 -4.70 15.24
N GLU A 26 -37.89 -5.49 14.48
CA GLU A 26 -39.32 -5.37 14.40
C GLU A 26 -39.98 -6.41 15.31
N VAL A 27 -40.84 -5.95 16.21
CA VAL A 27 -41.62 -6.80 17.11
C VAL A 27 -43.05 -6.70 16.69
N THR A 28 -43.63 -7.79 16.17
CA THR A 28 -45.03 -7.86 15.73
C THR A 28 -45.81 -8.76 16.70
N LYS A 29 -46.98 -8.30 17.13
CA LYS A 29 -47.90 -9.07 17.93
C LYS A 29 -49.08 -9.44 17.06
N THR A 30 -49.38 -10.73 16.97
CA THR A 30 -50.54 -11.27 16.24
C THR A 30 -51.32 -12.21 17.14
N GLN A 31 -52.60 -12.34 16.87
CA GLN A 31 -53.43 -13.37 17.52
C GLN A 31 -53.63 -14.53 16.54
N GLU A 32 -53.19 -15.70 16.91
CA GLU A 32 -53.40 -16.93 16.15
C GLU A 32 -54.10 -17.95 17.05
N ASN A 33 -55.30 -18.42 16.62
CA ASN A 33 -56.09 -19.39 17.34
C ASN A 33 -56.45 -18.98 18.79
N GLY A 34 -56.59 -17.65 19.05
CA GLY A 34 -56.94 -17.13 20.38
C GLY A 34 -55.72 -16.98 21.31
N GLU A 35 -54.50 -17.26 20.85
CA GLU A 35 -53.27 -17.04 21.59
C GLU A 35 -52.47 -15.84 21.01
N GLU A 36 -51.88 -15.04 21.88
CA GLU A 36 -51.02 -13.94 21.48
C GLU A 36 -49.64 -14.47 21.04
N VAL A 37 -49.29 -14.25 19.77
CA VAL A 37 -47.97 -14.62 19.22
C VAL A 37 -47.13 -13.37 19.06
N VAL A 38 -45.97 -13.37 19.67
CA VAL A 38 -44.94 -12.31 19.52
C VAL A 38 -43.89 -12.80 18.58
N THR A 39 -43.78 -12.14 17.43
CA THR A 39 -42.71 -12.40 16.45
C THR A 39 -41.65 -11.28 16.52
N ILE A 40 -40.43 -11.63 16.75
CA ILE A 40 -39.28 -10.72 16.72
C ILE A 40 -38.52 -10.96 15.42
N ASN A 41 -38.60 -9.98 14.53
CA ASN A 41 -37.88 -10.02 13.27
C ASN A 41 -36.60 -9.20 13.40
N ILE A 42 -35.45 -9.88 13.40
CA ILE A 42 -34.11 -9.27 13.45
C ILE A 42 -33.39 -9.27 12.09
N ASP A 43 -34.01 -9.83 11.05
CA ASP A 43 -33.43 -9.95 9.73
C ASP A 43 -33.21 -8.58 9.07
N THR A 44 -34.08 -7.60 9.35
CA THR A 44 -33.97 -6.24 8.80
C THR A 44 -32.71 -5.52 9.35
N ALA A 45 -32.36 -5.78 10.62
CA ALA A 45 -31.18 -5.18 11.23
C ALA A 45 -29.86 -5.80 10.71
N LEU A 46 -29.90 -7.07 10.35
CA LEU A 46 -28.73 -7.79 9.79
C LEU A 46 -28.53 -7.44 8.31
N ASN A 47 -29.59 -7.20 7.56
CA ASN A 47 -29.51 -6.86 6.13
C ASN A 47 -28.96 -5.45 5.87
N THR A 48 -29.01 -4.54 6.85
CA THR A 48 -28.44 -3.19 6.75
C THR A 48 -26.99 -3.13 7.22
N ARG A 49 -26.48 -4.17 7.85
CA ARG A 49 -25.07 -4.27 8.27
C ARG A 49 -24.31 -5.08 7.24
N ALA A 50 -23.12 -4.57 6.89
CA ALA A 50 -22.20 -5.37 6.07
C ALA A 50 -21.99 -6.73 6.74
N THR A 51 -22.15 -7.80 5.98
CA THR A 51 -21.86 -9.14 6.49
C THR A 51 -20.38 -9.24 6.86
N ILE A 52 -20.04 -10.14 7.78
CA ILE A 52 -18.63 -10.43 8.12
C ILE A 52 -17.84 -10.80 6.85
N GLU A 53 -18.47 -11.49 5.92
CA GLU A 53 -17.88 -11.85 4.64
C GLU A 53 -17.57 -10.61 3.78
N GLN A 54 -18.50 -9.65 3.67
CA GLN A 54 -18.27 -8.38 2.96
C GLN A 54 -17.16 -7.56 3.60
N VAL A 55 -17.13 -7.48 4.92
CA VAL A 55 -16.06 -6.79 5.67
C VAL A 55 -14.72 -7.47 5.43
N ASN A 56 -14.65 -8.78 5.55
CA ASN A 56 -13.43 -9.54 5.33
C ASN A 56 -12.93 -9.44 3.88
N THR A 57 -13.84 -9.46 2.90
CA THR A 57 -13.50 -9.27 1.48
C THR A 57 -12.92 -7.88 1.26
N THR A 58 -13.54 -6.84 1.81
CA THR A 58 -13.04 -5.46 1.71
C THR A 58 -11.69 -5.29 2.37
N ILE A 59 -11.49 -5.90 3.55
CA ILE A 59 -10.18 -5.89 4.25
C ILE A 59 -9.13 -6.62 3.40
N ALA A 60 -9.45 -7.79 2.84
CA ALA A 60 -8.54 -8.55 2.00
C ALA A 60 -8.14 -7.78 0.73
N GLU A 61 -9.09 -7.12 0.07
CA GLU A 61 -8.83 -6.28 -1.09
C GLU A 61 -7.98 -5.05 -0.75
N ASN A 62 -8.26 -4.38 0.36
CA ASN A 62 -7.46 -3.25 0.82
C ASN A 62 -6.04 -3.67 1.19
N ASN A 63 -5.88 -4.79 1.87
CA ASN A 63 -4.57 -5.34 2.18
C ASN A 63 -3.79 -5.70 0.91
N LYS A 64 -4.46 -6.28 -0.09
CA LYS A 64 -3.85 -6.58 -1.39
C LYS A 64 -3.39 -5.32 -2.12
N ARG A 65 -4.17 -4.25 -2.07
CA ARG A 65 -3.82 -2.94 -2.66
C ARG A 65 -2.65 -2.27 -1.94
N THR A 66 -2.61 -2.33 -0.61
CA THR A 66 -1.57 -1.68 0.19
C THR A 66 -0.26 -2.45 0.22
N GLN A 67 -0.28 -3.78 0.03
CA GLN A 67 0.91 -4.63 0.05
C GLN A 67 1.56 -4.85 -1.33
N SER A 68 0.88 -4.55 -2.43
CA SER A 68 1.43 -4.77 -3.76
C SER A 68 2.37 -3.63 -4.16
N LEU A 69 3.66 -3.79 -3.89
CA LEU A 69 4.70 -2.95 -4.46
C LEU A 69 5.06 -3.48 -5.85
N THR A 70 4.87 -2.65 -6.86
CA THR A 70 5.41 -2.93 -8.19
C THR A 70 6.88 -2.55 -8.21
N LYS A 71 7.72 -3.46 -8.73
CA LYS A 71 9.17 -3.24 -8.81
C LYS A 71 9.57 -3.03 -10.26
N TYR A 72 10.31 -1.96 -10.49
CA TYR A 72 10.91 -1.62 -11.78
C TYR A 72 12.42 -1.71 -11.64
N GLN A 73 13.06 -2.52 -12.45
CA GLN A 73 14.51 -2.64 -12.47
C GLN A 73 15.13 -1.75 -13.54
N GLY A 74 16.09 -0.94 -13.14
CA GLY A 74 16.94 -0.21 -14.06
C GLY A 74 18.13 -1.05 -14.52
N THR A 75 18.77 -0.59 -15.58
CA THR A 75 20.01 -1.17 -16.09
C THR A 75 21.07 -0.09 -16.14
N TYR A 76 22.28 -0.37 -15.65
CA TYR A 76 23.40 0.57 -15.78
C TYR A 76 23.77 0.73 -17.25
N THR A 77 23.82 1.98 -17.72
CA THR A 77 24.12 2.30 -19.12
C THR A 77 25.56 1.99 -19.48
N VAL A 78 26.48 2.15 -18.51
CA VAL A 78 27.91 1.84 -18.67
C VAL A 78 28.36 1.00 -17.47
N PRO A 79 28.15 -0.31 -17.48
CA PRO A 79 28.49 -1.19 -16.36
C PRO A 79 29.96 -1.17 -15.95
N SER A 80 30.87 -0.82 -16.87
CA SER A 80 32.29 -0.65 -16.57
C SER A 80 32.61 0.57 -15.70
N LYS A 81 31.74 1.58 -15.70
CA LYS A 81 31.91 2.81 -14.92
C LYS A 81 31.20 2.77 -13.59
N PHE A 82 30.09 2.06 -13.53
CA PHE A 82 29.19 2.05 -12.37
C PHE A 82 28.58 0.66 -12.21
N LYS A 83 28.89 -0.04 -11.12
CA LYS A 83 28.39 -1.39 -10.85
C LYS A 83 27.75 -1.48 -9.49
N TYR A 84 26.81 -2.39 -9.34
CA TYR A 84 26.32 -2.77 -8.04
C TYR A 84 27.44 -3.32 -7.15
N HIS A 85 27.34 -3.03 -5.86
CA HIS A 85 28.32 -3.47 -4.89
C HIS A 85 28.33 -5.00 -4.73
N ASN A 86 27.18 -5.65 -4.83
CA ASN A 86 27.02 -7.09 -4.62
C ASN A 86 26.60 -7.84 -5.90
N GLY A 87 27.38 -7.69 -6.97
CA GLY A 87 27.14 -8.47 -8.19
C GLY A 87 25.96 -7.98 -9.03
N ASP A 88 24.98 -8.86 -9.34
CA ASP A 88 23.91 -8.59 -10.31
C ASP A 88 22.76 -7.71 -9.83
N ALA A 89 22.82 -7.19 -8.62
CA ALA A 89 21.78 -6.31 -8.13
C ALA A 89 21.69 -5.04 -8.99
N LYS A 90 20.51 -4.64 -9.40
CA LYS A 90 20.23 -3.50 -10.27
C LYS A 90 19.55 -2.40 -9.48
N PRO A 91 19.60 -1.12 -9.92
CA PRO A 91 18.78 -0.08 -9.27
C PRO A 91 17.31 -0.47 -9.38
N VAL A 92 16.58 -0.38 -8.27
CA VAL A 92 15.18 -0.82 -8.19
C VAL A 92 14.32 0.29 -7.66
N LEU A 93 13.30 0.65 -8.42
CA LEU A 93 12.19 1.46 -7.95
C LEU A 93 11.08 0.52 -7.42
N SER A 94 10.80 0.59 -6.15
CA SER A 94 9.63 -0.03 -5.51
C SER A 94 8.52 1.02 -5.42
N PHE A 95 7.39 0.79 -6.06
CA PHE A 95 6.32 1.76 -6.23
C PHE A 95 4.97 1.17 -5.80
N ASN A 96 4.20 1.94 -5.04
CA ASN A 96 2.84 1.60 -4.69
C ASN A 96 1.86 2.42 -5.57
N PRO A 97 1.15 1.78 -6.51
CA PRO A 97 0.26 2.47 -7.44
C PRO A 97 -0.98 3.10 -6.77
N VAL A 98 -1.33 2.68 -5.56
CA VAL A 98 -2.49 3.22 -4.83
C VAL A 98 -2.14 4.52 -4.11
N THR A 99 -0.98 4.56 -3.47
CA THR A 99 -0.53 5.73 -2.69
C THR A 99 0.38 6.65 -3.49
N SER A 100 0.79 6.24 -4.69
CA SER A 100 1.82 6.92 -5.50
C SER A 100 3.18 7.02 -4.80
N PHE A 101 3.37 6.36 -3.66
CA PHE A 101 4.62 6.39 -2.93
C PHE A 101 5.64 5.42 -3.55
N GLY A 102 6.86 5.90 -3.70
CA GLY A 102 7.94 5.11 -4.27
C GLY A 102 9.28 5.33 -3.59
N VAL A 103 10.12 4.31 -3.69
CA VAL A 103 11.51 4.32 -3.22
C VAL A 103 12.40 3.75 -4.32
N LEU A 104 13.20 4.60 -4.94
CA LEU A 104 14.27 4.15 -5.83
C LEU A 104 15.54 3.96 -5.02
N LYS A 105 16.02 2.72 -4.94
CA LYS A 105 17.24 2.35 -4.25
C LYS A 105 18.41 2.19 -5.24
N VAL A 106 19.51 2.86 -4.93
CA VAL A 106 20.79 2.71 -5.61
C VAL A 106 21.82 2.24 -4.58
N ASP A 107 22.54 1.17 -4.89
CA ASP A 107 23.64 0.65 -4.07
C ASP A 107 24.74 0.17 -5.01
N ALA A 108 25.77 0.96 -5.17
CA ALA A 108 26.75 0.73 -6.22
C ALA A 108 28.14 1.25 -5.88
N THR A 109 29.10 0.93 -6.74
CA THR A 109 30.48 1.41 -6.64
C THR A 109 30.86 2.11 -7.94
N PHE A 110 31.55 3.24 -7.81
CA PHE A 110 32.16 3.91 -8.95
C PHE A 110 33.42 3.14 -9.42
N TYR A 111 33.48 2.80 -10.68
CA TYR A 111 34.66 2.15 -11.28
C TYR A 111 35.49 3.08 -12.17
N GLN A 112 34.93 4.21 -12.56
CA GLN A 112 35.62 5.29 -13.29
C GLN A 112 35.04 6.63 -12.84
N ALA A 113 35.80 7.70 -13.12
CA ALA A 113 35.24 9.04 -13.00
C ALA A 113 34.05 9.23 -13.96
N LEU A 114 33.10 10.03 -13.53
CA LEU A 114 31.87 10.31 -14.30
C LEU A 114 31.83 11.81 -14.63
N ASN A 115 31.29 12.13 -15.81
CA ASN A 115 31.07 13.49 -16.24
C ASN A 115 29.76 14.02 -15.63
N GLN A 116 29.63 15.34 -15.66
CA GLN A 116 28.38 15.98 -15.27
C GLN A 116 27.24 15.59 -16.21
N ASN A 117 26.05 15.38 -15.65
CA ASN A 117 24.85 14.93 -16.35
C ASN A 117 24.97 13.52 -16.99
N GLU A 118 25.98 12.75 -16.63
CA GLU A 118 26.12 11.39 -17.15
C GLU A 118 24.96 10.51 -16.70
N ILE A 119 24.39 9.75 -17.64
CA ILE A 119 23.36 8.76 -17.35
C ILE A 119 24.06 7.53 -16.77
N VAL A 120 23.74 7.17 -15.54
CA VAL A 120 24.31 5.99 -14.87
C VAL A 120 23.40 4.78 -14.98
N ALA A 121 22.08 5.00 -15.02
CA ALA A 121 21.13 3.92 -15.21
C ALA A 121 19.91 4.38 -16.02
N GLU A 122 19.31 3.43 -16.73
CA GLU A 122 18.09 3.61 -17.50
C GLU A 122 17.03 2.61 -17.04
N PHE A 123 15.81 3.08 -16.91
CA PHE A 123 14.65 2.27 -16.55
C PHE A 123 13.77 1.99 -17.78
N PRO A 124 12.96 0.91 -17.76
CA PRO A 124 12.04 0.59 -18.84
C PRO A 124 11.03 1.73 -19.11
N VAL A 125 10.51 1.78 -20.32
CA VAL A 125 9.39 2.65 -20.67
C VAL A 125 8.20 2.33 -19.78
N GLY A 126 7.52 3.35 -19.25
CA GLY A 126 6.41 3.20 -18.32
C GLY A 126 6.81 3.08 -16.86
N THR A 127 8.13 3.16 -16.54
CA THR A 127 8.54 3.28 -15.14
C THR A 127 8.04 4.60 -14.55
N PRO A 128 7.39 4.58 -13.38
CA PRO A 128 6.92 5.79 -12.71
C PRO A 128 8.02 6.81 -12.48
N GLN A 129 7.65 8.08 -12.63
CA GLN A 129 8.56 9.21 -12.45
C GLN A 129 8.17 10.00 -11.19
N PRO A 130 9.12 10.61 -10.49
CA PRO A 130 8.79 11.45 -9.36
C PRO A 130 7.91 12.63 -9.81
N ILE A 131 6.87 12.93 -9.02
CA ILE A 131 5.97 14.06 -9.28
C ILE A 131 6.72 15.37 -9.15
N GLU A 132 7.60 15.45 -8.15
CA GLU A 132 8.52 16.56 -7.93
C GLU A 132 9.95 16.08 -8.17
N PHE A 133 10.81 17.00 -8.60
CA PHE A 133 12.22 16.69 -8.82
C PHE A 133 12.88 16.20 -7.52
N ILE A 134 13.48 15.01 -7.58
CA ILE A 134 14.19 14.42 -6.45
C ILE A 134 15.68 14.34 -6.79
N GLU A 135 16.47 15.13 -6.08
CA GLU A 135 17.93 15.04 -6.05
C GLU A 135 18.37 14.54 -4.68
N VAL A 136 19.28 13.59 -4.67
CA VAL A 136 19.91 13.08 -3.45
C VAL A 136 21.39 13.43 -3.50
N GLN A 137 21.85 14.16 -2.49
CA GLN A 137 23.24 14.50 -2.30
C GLN A 137 23.81 13.77 -1.08
N LEU A 138 25.01 13.25 -1.23
CA LEU A 138 25.77 12.70 -0.13
C LEU A 138 27.24 13.15 -0.24
N TYR A 139 27.96 13.01 0.85
CA TYR A 139 29.39 13.32 0.90
C TYR A 139 30.19 12.03 1.10
N ILE A 140 31.13 11.80 0.22
CA ILE A 140 32.06 10.66 0.30
C ILE A 140 33.47 11.26 0.49
N ASP A 141 34.09 11.00 1.63
CA ASP A 141 35.41 11.56 1.99
C ASP A 141 35.49 13.10 1.78
N GLY A 142 34.39 13.79 2.18
CA GLY A 142 34.26 15.25 2.03
C GLY A 142 33.92 15.75 0.62
N THR A 143 33.82 14.87 -0.37
CA THR A 143 33.46 15.21 -1.76
C THR A 143 31.94 15.03 -1.96
N PRO A 144 31.22 16.06 -2.44
CA PRO A 144 29.82 15.93 -2.70
C PRO A 144 29.54 15.08 -3.96
N VAL A 145 28.59 14.16 -3.85
CA VAL A 145 28.04 13.37 -4.96
C VAL A 145 26.55 13.58 -4.98
N SER A 146 26.04 14.08 -6.08
CA SER A 146 24.60 14.24 -6.31
C SER A 146 24.15 13.31 -7.41
N MET A 147 23.00 12.68 -7.19
CA MET A 147 22.27 11.95 -8.22
C MET A 147 20.83 12.40 -8.24
N TRP A 148 20.21 12.36 -9.40
CA TRP A 148 18.80 12.67 -9.58
C TRP A 148 18.17 11.72 -10.57
N TYR A 149 16.88 11.48 -10.34
CA TYR A 149 16.03 10.69 -11.23
C TYR A 149 15.17 11.63 -12.05
N ASN A 150 15.35 11.62 -13.37
CA ASN A 150 14.61 12.46 -14.29
C ASN A 150 14.16 11.65 -15.51
N GLY A 151 12.87 11.64 -15.73
CA GLY A 151 12.28 10.74 -16.71
C GLY A 151 12.56 9.29 -16.29
N ARG A 152 13.13 8.50 -17.17
CA ARG A 152 13.54 7.13 -16.88
C ARG A 152 15.04 6.97 -16.66
N HIS A 153 15.76 8.08 -16.46
CA HIS A 153 17.20 8.09 -16.33
C HIS A 153 17.61 8.50 -14.92
N LEU A 154 18.50 7.71 -14.33
CA LEU A 154 19.26 8.11 -13.17
C LEU A 154 20.53 8.81 -13.68
N ARG A 155 20.77 10.04 -13.24
CA ARG A 155 21.90 10.88 -13.63
C ARG A 155 22.72 11.28 -12.41
N THR A 156 23.94 11.71 -12.66
CA THR A 156 24.85 12.16 -11.61
C THR A 156 25.53 13.48 -11.99
N ASN A 157 26.02 14.22 -10.99
CA ASN A 157 27.03 15.27 -11.20
C ASN A 157 28.37 14.65 -11.59
N ALA A 158 29.39 15.50 -11.87
CA ALA A 158 30.70 15.01 -12.08
C ALA A 158 31.23 14.26 -10.83
N VAL A 159 31.80 13.09 -11.04
CA VAL A 159 32.40 12.26 -9.99
C VAL A 159 33.93 12.19 -10.27
N PRO A 160 34.74 12.76 -9.39
CA PRO A 160 36.20 12.81 -9.61
C PRO A 160 36.87 11.44 -9.43
N GLN A 161 38.07 11.29 -9.96
CA GLN A 161 38.85 10.06 -9.88
C GLN A 161 39.14 9.60 -8.44
N SER A 162 39.17 10.52 -7.48
CA SER A 162 39.38 10.21 -6.05
C SER A 162 38.27 9.35 -5.43
N LEU A 163 37.11 9.32 -6.05
CA LEU A 163 35.97 8.53 -5.59
C LEU A 163 35.85 7.16 -6.29
N VAL A 164 36.74 6.85 -7.23
CA VAL A 164 36.75 5.52 -7.84
C VAL A 164 37.05 4.44 -6.79
N GLY A 165 36.29 3.36 -6.80
CA GLY A 165 36.31 2.29 -5.78
C GLY A 165 35.43 2.57 -4.57
N LYS A 166 34.85 3.75 -4.43
CA LYS A 166 33.97 4.07 -3.30
C LYS A 166 32.55 3.60 -3.59
N ARG A 167 31.93 3.00 -2.54
CA ARG A 167 30.51 2.60 -2.55
C ARG A 167 29.63 3.80 -2.30
N VAL A 168 28.51 3.84 -3.00
CA VAL A 168 27.45 4.83 -2.85
C VAL A 168 26.12 4.13 -2.59
N ILE A 169 25.40 4.59 -1.57
CA ILE A 169 24.05 4.14 -1.27
C ILE A 169 23.15 5.36 -1.24
N MET A 170 22.13 5.39 -2.11
CA MET A 170 21.15 6.46 -2.19
C MET A 170 19.74 5.90 -2.27
N ASN A 171 18.82 6.58 -1.61
CA ASN A 171 17.39 6.28 -1.68
C ASN A 171 16.63 7.54 -2.10
N PHE A 172 15.94 7.46 -3.23
CA PHE A 172 15.09 8.52 -3.76
C PHE A 172 13.67 8.21 -3.30
N ILE A 173 13.22 8.90 -2.27
CA ILE A 173 11.94 8.64 -1.60
C ILE A 173 10.99 9.78 -1.93
N GLY A 174 9.79 9.45 -2.41
CA GLY A 174 8.81 10.46 -2.75
C GLY A 174 7.55 9.91 -3.39
N LEU A 175 6.77 10.83 -3.96
CA LEU A 175 5.59 10.51 -4.76
C LEU A 175 5.97 10.39 -6.23
N TYR A 176 5.44 9.36 -6.87
CA TYR A 176 5.70 9.02 -8.27
C TYR A 176 4.38 8.91 -9.06
N LYS A 177 4.44 9.09 -10.37
CA LYS A 177 3.31 8.95 -11.30
C LYS A 177 3.67 8.16 -12.54
#